data_7208b46e68e919ffb7b88f0b13d47de0
#
_entry.id   7208b46e68e919ffb7b88f0b13d47de0
#
_cell.length_a   1.000
_cell.length_b   1.000
_cell.length_c   1.000
_cell.angle_alpha   90.00
_cell.angle_beta   90.00
_cell.angle_gamma   90.00
#
_symmetry.space_group_name_H-M   'P 1'
#
loop_
_entity.id
_entity.type
_entity.pdbx_description
1 polymer ?
#
loop_
_entity_poly.entity_id
_entity_poly.type
_entity_poly.pdbx_seq_one_letter_code
_entity_poly.pdbx_strand_id
1 'polypeptide(L)'
;MIVGLGNPTKKLQNTRHNMGILFLKKFSIFQNVSLTFEKKFSGYVGFSYFQNKKIHFFIPNTFMNLSGQIIFLYANFYKISAEEILIVHDELDLNPGQLKIKYSMGHNGHNGMKNILNFFKKKKILQIYVGIGRPLSKLDICTYVLSKPSIGEFQKINYIMKTSFFYMSDLISGKILQFKKKFFLSI
;
A
#
# COMPACT_ATOMS: atom_id res chain seq x y z
N MET A 1 -3.29 4.25 10.51
CA MET A 1 -3.25 4.91 9.19
C MET A 1 -2.97 3.89 8.10
N ILE A 2 -3.66 3.97 6.95
CA ILE A 2 -3.43 3.10 5.79
C ILE A 2 -2.86 3.97 4.67
N VAL A 3 -1.72 3.57 4.10
CA VAL A 3 -0.98 4.31 3.08
C VAL A 3 -0.87 3.48 1.82
N GLY A 4 -1.20 4.05 0.67
CA GLY A 4 -0.98 3.44 -0.64
C GLY A 4 0.19 4.08 -1.37
N LEU A 5 1.23 3.31 -1.68
CA LEU A 5 2.41 3.80 -2.38
C LEU A 5 2.24 3.78 -3.90
N GLY A 6 2.85 4.76 -4.55
CA GLY A 6 2.92 4.89 -6.01
C GLY A 6 3.44 6.25 -6.44
N ASN A 7 3.58 6.46 -7.72
CA ASN A 7 4.02 7.71 -8.34
C ASN A 7 2.81 8.58 -8.76
N PRO A 8 2.89 9.92 -8.64
CA PRO A 8 1.73 10.81 -8.77
C PRO A 8 1.30 11.10 -10.21
N THR A 9 2.14 10.82 -11.21
CA THR A 9 1.89 11.26 -12.59
C THR A 9 0.81 10.44 -13.29
N LYS A 10 -0.03 11.09 -14.12
CA LYS A 10 -1.08 10.41 -14.91
C LYS A 10 -0.52 9.30 -15.80
N LYS A 11 0.69 9.48 -16.36
CA LYS A 11 1.36 8.47 -17.21
C LYS A 11 1.64 7.16 -16.46
N LEU A 12 1.85 7.22 -15.15
CA LEU A 12 2.18 6.07 -14.31
C LEU A 12 0.96 5.44 -13.62
N GLN A 13 -0.25 5.92 -13.92
CA GLN A 13 -1.47 5.30 -13.40
C GLN A 13 -1.58 3.85 -13.88
N ASN A 14 -1.98 2.97 -12.96
CA ASN A 14 -2.14 1.53 -13.18
C ASN A 14 -0.86 0.80 -13.59
N THR A 15 0.32 1.40 -13.43
CA THR A 15 1.58 0.66 -13.54
C THR A 15 1.75 -0.27 -12.33
N ARG A 16 2.63 -1.26 -12.46
CA ARG A 16 2.93 -2.21 -11.38
C ARG A 16 3.38 -1.51 -10.10
N HIS A 17 4.16 -0.42 -10.21
CA HIS A 17 4.63 0.36 -9.06
C HIS A 17 3.54 1.23 -8.40
N ASN A 18 2.35 1.30 -9.00
CA ASN A 18 1.21 2.05 -8.46
C ASN A 18 0.13 1.15 -7.85
N MET A 19 0.43 -0.13 -7.61
CA MET A 19 -0.55 -1.06 -7.03
C MET A 19 -0.96 -0.67 -5.61
N GLY A 20 -0.09 -0.02 -4.82
CA GLY A 20 -0.46 0.52 -3.52
C GLY A 20 -1.51 1.63 -3.61
N ILE A 21 -1.32 2.61 -4.52
CA ILE A 21 -2.34 3.66 -4.79
C ILE A 21 -3.64 3.02 -5.27
N LEU A 22 -3.57 2.08 -6.20
CA LEU A 22 -4.75 1.41 -6.74
C LEU A 22 -5.54 0.69 -5.65
N PHE A 23 -4.84 -0.05 -4.77
CA PHE A 23 -5.44 -0.71 -3.62
C PHE A 23 -6.20 0.29 -2.75
N LEU A 24 -5.53 1.37 -2.33
CA LEU A 24 -6.12 2.31 -1.40
C LEU A 24 -7.30 3.09 -2.01
N LYS A 25 -7.22 3.48 -3.28
CA LYS A 25 -8.36 4.09 -4.00
C LYS A 25 -9.57 3.15 -4.08
N LYS A 26 -9.36 1.87 -4.39
CA LYS A 26 -10.45 0.89 -4.43
C LYS A 26 -10.99 0.59 -3.03
N PHE A 27 -10.13 0.50 -2.04
CA PHE A 27 -10.55 0.30 -0.65
C PHE A 27 -11.29 1.51 -0.10
N SER A 28 -10.90 2.73 -0.45
CA SER A 28 -11.64 3.94 -0.05
C SER A 28 -13.05 3.97 -0.62
N ILE A 29 -13.23 3.58 -1.90
CA ILE A 29 -14.56 3.43 -2.51
C ILE A 29 -15.37 2.36 -1.78
N PHE A 30 -14.78 1.20 -1.50
CA PHE A 30 -15.43 0.10 -0.77
C PHE A 30 -15.90 0.52 0.63
N GLN A 31 -15.17 1.45 1.28
CA GLN A 31 -15.49 2.01 2.59
C GLN A 31 -16.32 3.31 2.54
N ASN A 32 -16.79 3.74 1.36
CA ASN A 32 -17.47 5.02 1.16
C ASN A 32 -16.67 6.23 1.67
N VAL A 33 -15.33 6.20 1.50
CA VAL A 33 -14.42 7.27 1.91
C VAL A 33 -14.00 8.10 0.70
N SER A 34 -14.30 9.40 0.73
CA SER A 34 -13.80 10.36 -0.26
C SER A 34 -12.36 10.75 0.06
N LEU A 35 -11.49 10.72 -0.96
CA LEU A 35 -10.11 11.17 -0.87
C LEU A 35 -9.98 12.58 -1.45
N THR A 36 -9.59 13.55 -0.61
CA THR A 36 -9.39 14.96 -0.98
C THR A 36 -7.90 15.31 -0.95
N PHE A 37 -7.47 16.18 -1.87
CA PHE A 37 -6.08 16.62 -1.89
C PHE A 37 -5.82 17.67 -0.81
N GLU A 38 -4.87 17.38 0.07
CA GLU A 38 -4.43 18.26 1.15
C GLU A 38 -3.05 18.84 0.83
N LYS A 39 -3.01 20.11 0.46
CA LYS A 39 -1.78 20.82 0.09
C LYS A 39 -0.72 20.77 1.19
N LYS A 40 -1.14 20.91 2.45
CA LYS A 40 -0.25 20.87 3.62
C LYS A 40 0.59 19.58 3.70
N PHE A 41 0.03 18.47 3.26
CA PHE A 41 0.67 17.15 3.31
C PHE A 41 1.10 16.65 1.93
N SER A 42 0.92 17.45 0.87
CA SER A 42 1.21 17.02 -0.49
C SER A 42 0.66 15.62 -0.78
N GLY A 43 -0.62 15.37 -0.45
CA GLY A 43 -1.22 14.04 -0.58
C GLY A 43 -2.74 14.05 -0.56
N TYR A 44 -3.33 12.92 -0.94
CA TYR A 44 -4.77 12.71 -0.85
C TYR A 44 -5.10 12.05 0.48
N VAL A 45 -6.06 12.60 1.19
CA VAL A 45 -6.45 12.21 2.54
C VAL A 45 -7.94 11.88 2.59
N GLY A 46 -8.29 10.85 3.31
CA GLY A 46 -9.67 10.50 3.67
C GLY A 46 -9.73 9.89 5.06
N PHE A 47 -10.92 9.83 5.61
CA PHE A 47 -11.13 9.33 6.97
C PHE A 47 -12.33 8.39 7.04
N SER A 48 -12.20 7.37 7.85
CA SER A 48 -13.29 6.48 8.25
C SER A 48 -13.22 6.27 9.77
N TYR A 49 -14.25 5.73 10.34
CA TYR A 49 -14.28 5.34 11.76
C TYR A 49 -14.52 3.84 11.86
N PHE A 50 -13.73 3.19 12.69
CA PHE A 50 -13.89 1.78 13.02
C PHE A 50 -13.80 1.60 14.54
N GLN A 51 -14.87 1.10 15.16
CA GLN A 51 -14.95 0.94 16.63
C GLN A 51 -14.49 2.22 17.38
N ASN A 52 -15.04 3.37 16.99
CA ASN A 52 -14.71 4.70 17.53
C ASN A 52 -13.26 5.18 17.30
N LYS A 53 -12.44 4.42 16.55
CA LYS A 53 -11.09 4.86 16.14
C LYS A 53 -11.13 5.49 14.77
N LYS A 54 -10.51 6.67 14.63
CA LYS A 54 -10.35 7.34 13.35
C LYS A 54 -9.28 6.64 12.53
N ILE A 55 -9.66 6.17 11.34
CA ILE A 55 -8.77 5.52 10.38
C ILE A 55 -8.44 6.52 9.28
N HIS A 56 -7.15 6.82 9.11
CA HIS A 56 -6.65 7.71 8.10
C HIS A 56 -6.30 6.91 6.83
N PHE A 57 -6.77 7.39 5.67
CA PHE A 57 -6.39 6.92 4.34
C PHE A 57 -5.46 7.97 3.75
N PHE A 58 -4.26 7.59 3.34
CA PHE A 58 -3.28 8.54 2.85
C PHE A 58 -2.57 8.05 1.59
N ILE A 59 -2.61 8.85 0.53
CA ILE A 59 -1.85 8.64 -0.70
C ILE A 59 -0.89 9.82 -0.86
N PRO A 60 0.42 9.64 -0.62
CA PRO A 60 1.40 10.69 -0.85
C PRO A 60 1.46 11.04 -2.34
N ASN A 61 1.40 12.33 -2.67
CA ASN A 61 1.47 12.86 -4.04
C ASN A 61 2.91 13.30 -4.34
N THR A 62 3.83 12.34 -4.25
CA THR A 62 5.26 12.55 -4.48
C THR A 62 5.87 11.36 -5.20
N PHE A 63 7.07 11.50 -5.75
CA PHE A 63 7.78 10.36 -6.32
C PHE A 63 8.08 9.31 -5.26
N MET A 64 8.10 8.04 -5.70
CA MET A 64 8.24 6.88 -4.84
C MET A 64 9.39 7.00 -3.83
N ASN A 65 10.55 7.45 -4.25
CA ASN A 65 11.76 7.60 -3.43
C ASN A 65 11.70 8.75 -2.41
N LEU A 66 10.64 9.55 -2.41
CA LEU A 66 10.41 10.67 -1.46
C LEU A 66 9.21 10.42 -0.54
N SER A 67 8.56 9.26 -0.64
CA SER A 67 7.31 8.95 0.09
C SER A 67 7.49 8.99 1.61
N GLY A 68 8.65 8.59 2.13
CA GLY A 68 8.91 8.49 3.57
C GLY A 68 8.82 9.83 4.28
N GLN A 69 9.35 10.90 3.68
CA GLN A 69 9.30 12.24 4.26
C GLN A 69 7.86 12.71 4.47
N ILE A 70 7.03 12.58 3.44
CA ILE A 70 5.64 13.05 3.47
C ILE A 70 4.80 12.21 4.44
N ILE A 71 4.99 10.89 4.43
CA ILE A 71 4.29 9.98 5.37
C ILE A 71 4.69 10.29 6.82
N PHE A 72 5.97 10.54 7.07
CA PHE A 72 6.48 10.88 8.40
C PHE A 72 5.93 12.21 8.91
N LEU A 73 5.89 13.25 8.06
CA LEU A 73 5.29 14.55 8.39
C LEU A 73 3.80 14.40 8.75
N TYR A 74 3.06 13.62 7.96
CA TYR A 74 1.66 13.35 8.21
C TYR A 74 1.45 12.58 9.53
N ALA A 75 2.21 11.51 9.74
CA ALA A 75 2.13 10.68 10.94
C ALA A 75 2.44 11.49 12.21
N ASN A 76 3.51 12.32 12.17
CA ASN A 76 3.85 13.19 13.29
C ASN A 76 2.77 14.21 13.61
N PHE A 77 2.17 14.84 12.60
CA PHE A 77 1.11 15.82 12.80
C PHE A 77 -0.11 15.22 13.51
N TYR A 78 -0.49 14.00 13.14
CA TYR A 78 -1.62 13.29 13.76
C TYR A 78 -1.21 12.38 14.93
N LYS A 79 0.06 12.42 15.36
CA LYS A 79 0.61 11.61 16.47
C LYS A 79 0.41 10.11 16.26
N ILE A 80 0.53 9.64 15.00
CA ILE A 80 0.39 8.24 14.63
C ILE A 80 1.75 7.55 14.74
N SER A 81 1.85 6.51 15.55
CA SER A 81 3.09 5.74 15.73
C SER A 81 3.35 4.80 14.54
N ALA A 82 4.58 4.33 14.38
CA ALA A 82 4.96 3.43 13.28
C ALA A 82 4.15 2.12 13.29
N GLU A 83 3.84 1.64 14.48
CA GLU A 83 3.07 0.40 14.72
C GLU A 83 1.60 0.52 14.28
N GLU A 84 1.09 1.76 14.17
CA GLU A 84 -0.27 2.08 13.72
C GLU A 84 -0.35 2.38 12.21
N ILE A 85 0.77 2.19 11.49
CA ILE A 85 0.85 2.41 10.05
C ILE A 85 0.77 1.08 9.32
N LEU A 86 -0.10 1.02 8.31
CA LEU A 86 -0.19 -0.05 7.32
C LEU A 86 0.21 0.53 5.96
N ILE A 87 1.28 0.02 5.37
CA ILE A 87 1.73 0.42 4.04
C ILE A 87 1.33 -0.65 3.02
N VAL A 88 0.72 -0.22 1.91
CA VAL A 88 0.41 -1.09 0.77
C VAL A 88 1.33 -0.73 -0.39
N HIS A 89 2.01 -1.72 -0.93
CA HIS A 89 2.96 -1.54 -2.04
C HIS A 89 3.05 -2.80 -2.92
N ASP A 90 3.68 -2.68 -4.08
CA ASP A 90 3.98 -3.80 -4.98
C ASP A 90 5.14 -4.67 -4.48
N GLU A 91 5.14 -5.94 -4.88
CA GLU A 91 6.19 -6.90 -4.53
C GLU A 91 6.54 -7.78 -5.74
N LEU A 92 7.82 -7.76 -6.12
CA LEU A 92 8.36 -8.52 -7.24
C LEU A 92 8.40 -10.03 -6.99
N ASP A 93 8.63 -10.44 -5.73
CA ASP A 93 8.79 -11.86 -5.35
C ASP A 93 7.45 -12.59 -5.15
N LEU A 94 6.33 -11.93 -5.45
CA LEU A 94 5.00 -12.51 -5.44
C LEU A 94 4.39 -12.44 -6.84
N ASN A 95 3.77 -13.52 -7.29
CA ASN A 95 3.09 -13.54 -8.57
C ASN A 95 1.80 -12.68 -8.55
N PRO A 96 1.37 -12.13 -9.72
CA PRO A 96 0.08 -11.47 -9.85
C PRO A 96 -1.07 -12.35 -9.34
N GLY A 97 -1.89 -11.80 -8.44
CA GLY A 97 -2.95 -12.54 -7.74
C GLY A 97 -2.54 -13.08 -6.37
N GLN A 98 -1.31 -12.85 -5.95
CA GLN A 98 -0.85 -13.16 -4.59
C GLN A 98 -0.77 -11.90 -3.74
N LEU A 99 -1.08 -12.04 -2.45
CA LEU A 99 -0.99 -10.98 -1.45
C LEU A 99 -0.36 -11.55 -0.18
N LYS A 100 0.58 -10.81 0.42
CA LYS A 100 1.25 -11.17 1.67
C LYS A 100 1.14 -10.05 2.68
N ILE A 101 1.02 -10.40 3.96
CA ILE A 101 0.94 -9.42 5.05
C ILE A 101 1.90 -9.81 6.15
N LYS A 102 2.74 -8.88 6.57
CA LYS A 102 3.64 -9.05 7.71
C LYS A 102 4.11 -7.71 8.28
N TYR A 103 4.48 -7.69 9.55
CA TYR A 103 5.36 -6.67 10.09
C TYR A 103 6.78 -6.85 9.56
N SER A 104 7.39 -5.81 9.01
CA SER A 104 8.73 -5.90 8.44
C SER A 104 9.53 -4.62 8.65
N MET A 105 10.85 -4.79 8.76
CA MET A 105 11.86 -3.74 8.63
C MET A 105 12.58 -3.82 7.27
N GLY A 106 12.20 -4.78 6.42
CA GLY A 106 12.78 -4.98 5.10
C GLY A 106 12.02 -4.21 4.02
N HIS A 107 12.74 -3.83 2.97
CA HIS A 107 12.20 -3.11 1.82
C HIS A 107 12.24 -3.91 0.51
N ASN A 108 12.86 -5.11 0.49
CA ASN A 108 12.98 -6.00 -0.69
C ASN A 108 13.36 -5.28 -1.99
N GLY A 109 14.22 -4.25 -1.90
CA GLY A 109 14.58 -3.41 -3.06
C GLY A 109 13.58 -2.31 -3.42
N HIS A 110 12.39 -2.26 -2.80
CA HIS A 110 11.37 -1.25 -3.08
C HIS A 110 11.78 0.13 -2.57
N ASN A 111 12.01 1.09 -3.49
CA ASN A 111 12.57 2.41 -3.17
C ASN A 111 11.70 3.23 -2.21
N GLY A 112 10.37 3.15 -2.33
CA GLY A 112 9.46 3.81 -1.40
C GLY A 112 9.59 3.27 0.02
N MET A 113 9.61 1.94 0.18
CA MET A 113 9.80 1.31 1.48
C MET A 113 11.17 1.62 2.09
N LYS A 114 12.24 1.62 1.27
CA LYS A 114 13.59 2.02 1.70
C LYS A 114 13.57 3.45 2.30
N ASN A 115 12.94 4.38 1.60
CA ASN A 115 12.82 5.76 2.07
C ASN A 115 11.99 5.86 3.36
N ILE A 116 10.83 5.19 3.44
CA ILE A 116 9.96 5.17 4.63
C ILE A 116 10.72 4.65 5.86
N LEU A 117 11.38 3.50 5.73
CA LEU A 117 12.09 2.86 6.85
C LEU A 117 13.23 3.73 7.39
N ASN A 118 13.86 4.56 6.56
CA ASN A 118 14.86 5.53 6.99
C ASN A 118 14.26 6.61 7.91
N PHE A 119 13.09 7.16 7.54
CA PHE A 119 12.40 8.17 8.36
C PHE A 119 11.86 7.59 9.68
N PHE A 120 11.38 6.36 9.66
CA PHE A 120 10.88 5.68 10.86
C PHE A 120 11.95 4.89 11.63
N LYS A 121 13.25 5.21 11.43
CA LYS A 121 14.40 4.61 12.16
C LYS A 121 14.36 3.09 12.18
N LYS A 122 14.04 2.49 11.04
CA LYS A 122 13.91 1.02 10.85
C LYS A 122 12.94 0.33 11.82
N LYS A 123 11.92 1.03 12.30
CA LYS A 123 10.85 0.37 13.06
C LYS A 123 10.08 -0.63 12.20
N LYS A 124 9.53 -1.66 12.84
CA LYS A 124 8.63 -2.60 12.17
C LYS A 124 7.33 -1.91 11.79
N ILE A 125 7.00 -1.92 10.51
CA ILE A 125 5.76 -1.37 9.95
C ILE A 125 4.96 -2.53 9.36
N LEU A 126 3.64 -2.52 9.54
CA LEU A 126 2.77 -3.49 8.90
C LEU A 126 2.71 -3.22 7.40
N GLN A 127 2.96 -4.23 6.58
CA GLN A 127 3.03 -4.11 5.12
C GLN A 127 2.07 -5.10 4.46
N ILE A 128 1.31 -4.62 3.48
CA ILE A 128 0.61 -5.43 2.48
C ILE A 128 1.44 -5.40 1.21
N TYR A 129 1.91 -6.57 0.80
CA TYR A 129 2.67 -6.84 -0.40
C TYR A 129 1.71 -7.32 -1.49
N VAL A 130 1.57 -6.55 -2.57
CA VAL A 130 0.75 -6.93 -3.73
C VAL A 130 1.65 -7.50 -4.80
N GLY A 131 1.47 -8.77 -5.13
CA GLY A 131 2.29 -9.46 -6.11
C GLY A 131 2.14 -8.89 -7.53
N ILE A 132 3.28 -8.60 -8.14
CA ILE A 132 3.37 -8.11 -9.53
C ILE A 132 4.25 -9.00 -10.42
N GLY A 133 4.93 -10.01 -9.85
CA GLY A 133 5.89 -10.87 -10.54
C GLY A 133 7.23 -10.17 -10.83
N ARG A 134 8.20 -10.94 -11.34
CA ARG A 134 9.52 -10.45 -11.75
C ARG A 134 9.69 -10.46 -13.25
N PRO A 135 10.45 -9.53 -13.85
CA PRO A 135 10.92 -9.65 -15.23
C PRO A 135 11.98 -10.76 -15.32
N LEU A 136 12.17 -11.31 -16.51
CA LEU A 136 13.17 -12.33 -16.78
C LEU A 136 14.60 -11.82 -16.57
N SER A 137 14.85 -10.54 -16.86
CA SER A 137 16.14 -9.87 -16.69
C SER A 137 16.12 -8.87 -15.53
N LYS A 138 17.18 -8.89 -14.70
CA LYS A 138 17.34 -7.91 -13.59
C LYS A 138 17.53 -6.48 -14.09
N LEU A 139 18.09 -6.29 -15.30
CA LEU A 139 18.31 -4.97 -15.89
C LEU A 139 17.00 -4.25 -16.21
N ASP A 140 15.91 -4.98 -16.35
CA ASP A 140 14.60 -4.42 -16.72
C ASP A 140 13.69 -4.09 -15.56
N ILE A 141 14.13 -4.27 -14.29
CA ILE A 141 13.27 -4.07 -13.10
C ILE A 141 12.65 -2.68 -13.09
N CYS A 142 13.42 -1.63 -13.35
CA CYS A 142 12.91 -0.25 -13.33
C CYS A 142 11.83 -0.05 -14.41
N THR A 143 12.09 -0.46 -15.63
CA THR A 143 11.15 -0.41 -16.73
C THR A 143 9.92 -1.28 -16.46
N TYR A 144 10.13 -2.47 -15.90
CA TYR A 144 9.06 -3.40 -15.57
C TYR A 144 8.07 -2.83 -14.55
N VAL A 145 8.55 -2.29 -13.42
CA VAL A 145 7.65 -1.73 -12.39
C VAL A 145 6.91 -0.49 -12.87
N LEU A 146 7.49 0.26 -13.82
CA LEU A 146 6.86 1.43 -14.44
C LEU A 146 5.95 1.07 -15.63
N SER A 147 5.91 -0.20 -16.03
CA SER A 147 4.99 -0.69 -17.06
C SER A 147 3.64 -1.14 -16.44
N LYS A 148 2.61 -1.21 -17.28
CA LYS A 148 1.30 -1.74 -16.88
C LYS A 148 1.34 -3.27 -16.89
N PRO A 149 0.65 -3.94 -15.96
CA PRO A 149 0.43 -5.37 -16.04
C PRO A 149 -0.41 -5.71 -17.29
N SER A 150 -0.29 -6.94 -17.79
CA SER A 150 -1.21 -7.45 -18.80
C SER A 150 -2.64 -7.49 -18.28
N ILE A 151 -3.62 -7.63 -19.18
CA ILE A 151 -5.04 -7.70 -18.79
C ILE A 151 -5.27 -8.84 -17.80
N GLY A 152 -4.71 -10.02 -18.06
CA GLY A 152 -4.87 -11.19 -17.19
C GLY A 152 -4.20 -11.01 -15.83
N GLU A 153 -2.99 -10.43 -15.77
CA GLU A 153 -2.33 -10.09 -14.51
C GLU A 153 -3.15 -9.07 -13.71
N PHE A 154 -3.64 -8.03 -14.39
CA PHE A 154 -4.45 -6.99 -13.76
C PHE A 154 -5.75 -7.54 -13.17
N GLN A 155 -6.40 -8.47 -13.87
CA GLN A 155 -7.60 -9.16 -13.36
C GLN A 155 -7.29 -9.94 -12.07
N LYS A 156 -6.20 -10.73 -12.05
CA LYS A 156 -5.76 -11.47 -10.86
C LYS A 156 -5.44 -10.54 -9.69
N ILE A 157 -4.70 -9.44 -9.94
CA ILE A 157 -4.38 -8.43 -8.94
C ILE A 157 -5.66 -7.78 -8.39
N ASN A 158 -6.59 -7.39 -9.25
CA ASN A 158 -7.86 -6.79 -8.83
C ASN A 158 -8.70 -7.75 -7.99
N TYR A 159 -8.76 -9.02 -8.37
CA TYR A 159 -9.49 -10.04 -7.64
C TYR A 159 -8.97 -10.16 -6.20
N ILE A 160 -7.64 -10.38 -6.04
CA ILE A 160 -7.05 -10.57 -4.72
C ILE A 160 -7.17 -9.33 -3.82
N MET A 161 -7.05 -8.13 -4.41
CA MET A 161 -7.27 -6.88 -3.67
C MET A 161 -8.70 -6.79 -3.14
N LYS A 162 -9.71 -7.01 -4.02
CA LYS A 162 -11.13 -6.94 -3.64
C LYS A 162 -11.47 -7.97 -2.57
N THR A 163 -11.00 -9.20 -2.71
CA THR A 163 -11.18 -10.27 -1.71
C THR A 163 -10.63 -9.85 -0.35
N SER A 164 -9.44 -9.22 -0.32
CA SER A 164 -8.84 -8.77 0.94
C SER A 164 -9.65 -7.70 1.67
N PHE A 165 -10.44 -6.87 0.96
CA PHE A 165 -11.21 -5.78 1.57
C PHE A 165 -12.22 -6.25 2.60
N PHE A 166 -12.84 -7.41 2.40
CA PHE A 166 -13.80 -8.00 3.33
C PHE A 166 -13.20 -8.32 4.71
N TYR A 167 -11.89 -8.49 4.78
CA TYR A 167 -11.18 -8.88 5.98
C TYR A 167 -10.32 -7.75 6.58
N MET A 168 -10.27 -6.58 5.94
CA MET A 168 -9.45 -5.44 6.41
C MET A 168 -9.78 -4.98 7.82
N SER A 169 -11.03 -5.20 8.29
CA SER A 169 -11.42 -4.92 9.66
C SER A 169 -10.59 -5.70 10.69
N ASP A 170 -10.19 -6.92 10.39
CA ASP A 170 -9.33 -7.71 11.26
C ASP A 170 -7.92 -7.10 11.36
N LEU A 171 -7.37 -6.58 10.24
CA LEU A 171 -6.08 -5.88 10.24
C LEU A 171 -6.14 -4.55 11.02
N ILE A 172 -7.20 -3.78 10.82
CA ILE A 172 -7.43 -2.50 11.51
C ILE A 172 -7.55 -2.71 13.02
N SER A 173 -8.11 -3.85 13.43
CA SER A 173 -8.20 -4.27 14.85
C SER A 173 -6.91 -4.91 15.40
N GLY A 174 -5.83 -5.01 14.61
CA GLY A 174 -4.59 -5.69 15.00
C GLY A 174 -4.64 -7.22 14.98
N LYS A 175 -5.72 -7.83 14.46
CA LYS A 175 -5.93 -9.28 14.44
C LYS A 175 -5.35 -9.92 13.18
N ILE A 176 -4.04 -9.79 12.97
CA ILE A 176 -3.37 -10.22 11.73
C ILE A 176 -3.51 -11.73 11.46
N LEU A 177 -3.43 -12.56 12.49
CA LEU A 177 -3.60 -14.02 12.34
C LEU A 177 -5.02 -14.37 11.89
N GLN A 178 -6.02 -13.67 12.42
CA GLN A 178 -7.42 -13.86 12.03
C GLN A 178 -7.66 -13.43 10.58
N PHE A 179 -7.11 -12.26 10.18
CA PHE A 179 -7.11 -11.86 8.78
C PHE A 179 -6.52 -12.96 7.90
N LYS A 180 -5.30 -13.43 8.20
CA LYS A 180 -4.64 -14.47 7.41
C LYS A 180 -5.48 -15.72 7.29
N LYS A 181 -6.01 -16.23 8.41
CA LYS A 181 -6.85 -17.45 8.41
C LYS A 181 -8.06 -17.28 7.49
N LYS A 182 -8.84 -16.22 7.65
CA LYS A 182 -10.05 -15.98 6.85
C LYS A 182 -9.72 -15.70 5.38
N PHE A 183 -8.73 -14.86 5.11
CA PHE A 183 -8.34 -14.48 3.76
C PHE A 183 -7.82 -15.68 2.95
N PHE A 184 -6.90 -16.47 3.51
CA PHE A 184 -6.34 -17.62 2.79
C PHE A 184 -7.31 -18.81 2.65
N LEU A 185 -8.40 -18.85 3.43
CA LEU A 185 -9.48 -19.81 3.23
C LEU A 185 -10.47 -19.36 2.14
N SER A 186 -10.42 -18.11 1.69
CA SER A 186 -11.35 -17.52 0.72
C SER A 186 -10.80 -17.44 -0.71
N ILE A 187 -9.58 -17.87 -0.93
CA ILE A 187 -8.86 -17.90 -2.21
C ILE A 187 -8.33 -19.31 -2.50
#